data_62225388af15adf168b26b2b334de4e4
#
_entry.id   62225388af15adf168b26b2b334de4e4
#
_cell.length_a   1.000
_cell.length_b   1.000
_cell.length_c   1.000
_cell.angle_alpha   90.00
_cell.angle_beta   90.00
_cell.angle_gamma   90.00
#
_symmetry.space_group_name_H-M   'P 1'
#
loop_
_entity.id
_entity.type
_entity.pdbx_description
1 polymer ?
#
loop_
_entity_poly.entity_id
_entity_poly.type
_entity_poly.pdbx_seq_one_letter_code
_entity_poly.pdbx_strand_id
1 'polypeptide(L)'
;MKITETTMKTLSLLTALLLAPLAALHAAAPGAKPAWGDQGDGTYRNPILWADYNNPCVFKAGDTFYLTSASHHFMGMPLLASKDLVNWTHAGRIYSRLGGVHADFTFPGKACSAGSQDGEVGFFRGKYYLFNWSTKYRGFVCKAAAPEGPWSEPMSLSEKVVGHFEDPCPFWDEDGKGYLFLVGNPGALRIYRLNDSFDAIVDQGTILIDDIPPKGPQVFKRNGFYYISVASTGKNKDKAQYVYRSKSLYGPYESRKIFHAGKADINAAQGSLVEVSGDRWAFLHHDYNLFATYGRRVYLEPAGWTADHWPWIGVDSDGDGIGEPVGLTEPYAKPALPVQPINAADPADEFAATALGGQWAWNHDPDDSHWSLTARPGHLRLTARHLNTQGGVSQFGRTKVTHREDHLLFAYNTLVQRLYGAESAIVTKLDTASMIEGQRAGLCTMIDDYTWIGVVKEGGVKRIRFAKGTATSGPGPFTAGPELKQDALWLKIEHRHYKGTMAFSLDGEHYEPLGDRDYPYRTAWYEGTKVGVFTFNATAGLEGGHADFDFFHQQHDGPRTARKP
;
A
#
# COMPACT_ATOMS: atom_id res chain seq x y z
N MET A 1 10.49 -55.42 -38.95
CA MET A 1 9.51 -54.80 -38.06
C MET A 1 9.47 -53.32 -38.40
N LYS A 2 8.46 -52.89 -39.19
CA LYS A 2 8.31 -51.50 -39.68
C LYS A 2 7.68 -50.67 -38.55
N ILE A 3 8.42 -49.69 -38.07
CA ILE A 3 7.89 -48.66 -37.15
C ILE A 3 7.35 -47.54 -38.04
N THR A 4 6.09 -47.31 -37.96
CA THR A 4 5.29 -46.42 -38.81
C THR A 4 5.52 -44.95 -38.46
N GLU A 5 5.64 -44.14 -39.51
CA GLU A 5 5.86 -42.67 -39.52
C GLU A 5 4.82 -41.80 -38.74
N THR A 6 3.87 -42.43 -38.03
CA THR A 6 2.79 -41.71 -37.36
C THR A 6 3.18 -41.16 -35.98
N THR A 7 4.27 -41.61 -35.38
CA THR A 7 4.70 -41.22 -34.03
C THR A 7 5.56 -39.96 -33.98
N MET A 8 6.10 -39.50 -35.12
CA MET A 8 6.94 -38.27 -35.17
C MET A 8 6.15 -36.98 -35.43
N LYS A 9 4.92 -37.07 -35.91
CA LYS A 9 4.08 -35.86 -36.13
C LYS A 9 3.34 -35.37 -34.88
N THR A 10 3.17 -36.21 -33.88
CA THR A 10 2.53 -35.82 -32.62
C THR A 10 3.47 -35.19 -31.61
N LEU A 11 4.79 -35.40 -31.73
CA LEU A 11 5.77 -34.78 -30.84
C LEU A 11 6.14 -33.34 -31.27
N SER A 12 5.97 -33.03 -32.57
CA SER A 12 6.22 -31.66 -33.07
C SER A 12 5.07 -30.68 -32.85
N LEU A 13 3.86 -31.16 -32.53
CA LEU A 13 2.74 -30.30 -32.22
C LEU A 13 2.66 -29.92 -30.71
N LEU A 14 3.27 -30.70 -29.83
CA LEU A 14 3.30 -30.36 -28.40
C LEU A 14 4.39 -29.35 -28.03
N THR A 15 5.44 -29.25 -28.85
CA THR A 15 6.51 -28.25 -28.65
C THR A 15 6.17 -26.88 -29.25
N ALA A 16 5.24 -26.81 -30.19
CA ALA A 16 4.82 -25.56 -30.81
C ALA A 16 3.75 -24.79 -29.99
N LEU A 17 3.13 -25.42 -28.98
CA LEU A 17 2.15 -24.76 -28.09
C LEU A 17 2.79 -24.09 -26.86
N LEU A 18 4.10 -24.23 -26.65
CA LEU A 18 4.83 -23.63 -25.53
C LEU A 18 5.64 -22.38 -25.92
N LEU A 19 5.63 -22.00 -27.20
CA LEU A 19 6.27 -20.78 -27.73
C LEU A 19 5.22 -19.87 -28.35
N ALA A 20 4.10 -19.62 -27.65
CA ALA A 20 3.30 -18.45 -27.93
C ALA A 20 4.15 -17.22 -27.53
N PRO A 21 4.34 -16.22 -28.42
CA PRO A 21 5.15 -15.05 -28.07
C PRO A 21 4.55 -14.35 -26.86
N LEU A 22 5.39 -14.05 -25.87
CA LEU A 22 5.09 -13.23 -24.67
C LEU A 22 4.67 -11.77 -25.03
N ALA A 23 4.27 -11.50 -26.25
CA ALA A 23 3.95 -10.18 -26.78
C ALA A 23 2.49 -9.77 -26.66
N ALA A 24 1.68 -10.51 -25.91
CA ALA A 24 0.29 -10.11 -25.67
C ALA A 24 0.00 -10.08 -24.18
N LEU A 25 0.60 -9.15 -23.43
CA LEU A 25 -0.17 -8.54 -22.36
C LEU A 25 -1.31 -7.80 -23.08
N HIS A 26 -2.49 -8.36 -22.97
CA HIS A 26 -3.70 -7.84 -23.57
C HIS A 26 -3.84 -6.37 -23.15
N ALA A 27 -3.50 -5.44 -24.03
CA ALA A 27 -4.35 -4.28 -24.11
C ALA A 27 -5.77 -4.86 -24.20
N ALA A 28 -6.59 -4.65 -23.17
CA ALA A 28 -7.97 -5.07 -23.18
C ALA A 28 -8.52 -4.71 -24.57
N ALA A 29 -9.15 -5.67 -25.25
CA ALA A 29 -9.65 -5.45 -26.59
C ALA A 29 -10.38 -4.11 -26.59
N PRO A 30 -10.18 -3.22 -27.60
CA PRO A 30 -10.83 -1.92 -27.63
C PRO A 30 -12.33 -2.11 -27.36
N GLY A 31 -12.85 -1.61 -26.22
CA GLY A 31 -14.23 -1.80 -25.79
C GLY A 31 -14.49 -2.86 -24.70
N ALA A 32 -13.49 -3.62 -24.25
CA ALA A 32 -13.66 -4.50 -23.08
C ALA A 32 -13.74 -3.64 -21.80
N LYS A 33 -14.76 -3.90 -20.96
CA LYS A 33 -14.89 -3.22 -19.65
C LYS A 33 -13.75 -3.66 -18.72
N PRO A 34 -13.23 -2.75 -17.87
CA PRO A 34 -12.27 -3.11 -16.85
C PRO A 34 -12.79 -4.21 -15.94
N ALA A 35 -11.89 -5.04 -15.43
CA ALA A 35 -12.24 -6.11 -14.50
C ALA A 35 -12.65 -5.58 -13.12
N TRP A 36 -12.26 -4.35 -12.76
CA TRP A 36 -12.51 -3.69 -11.48
C TRP A 36 -12.59 -2.16 -11.66
N GLY A 37 -13.08 -1.43 -10.65
CA GLY A 37 -13.22 0.04 -10.68
C GLY A 37 -14.32 0.52 -11.63
N ASP A 38 -14.15 1.69 -12.20
CA ASP A 38 -15.12 2.34 -13.09
C ASP A 38 -15.34 1.57 -14.40
N GLN A 39 -16.60 1.27 -14.72
CA GLN A 39 -16.99 0.52 -15.93
C GLN A 39 -17.31 1.41 -17.14
N GLY A 40 -17.31 2.75 -16.96
CA GLY A 40 -17.56 3.71 -18.04
C GLY A 40 -19.03 3.90 -18.44
N ASP A 41 -19.97 3.28 -17.74
CA ASP A 41 -21.41 3.33 -18.02
C ASP A 41 -22.25 3.85 -16.84
N GLY A 42 -21.60 4.52 -15.87
CA GLY A 42 -22.24 4.99 -14.64
C GLY A 42 -22.26 3.94 -13.53
N THR A 43 -21.59 2.81 -13.73
CA THR A 43 -21.43 1.75 -12.74
C THR A 43 -19.97 1.53 -12.37
N TYR A 44 -19.74 0.81 -11.25
CA TYR A 44 -18.41 0.37 -10.83
C TYR A 44 -18.45 -1.10 -10.39
N ARG A 45 -17.28 -1.73 -10.38
CA ARG A 45 -17.02 -3.04 -9.77
C ARG A 45 -16.06 -2.90 -8.60
N ASN A 46 -16.36 -3.59 -7.52
CA ASN A 46 -15.43 -3.74 -6.42
C ASN A 46 -14.37 -4.83 -6.70
N PRO A 47 -13.12 -4.66 -6.23
CA PRO A 47 -12.63 -3.47 -5.51
C PRO A 47 -12.55 -2.25 -6.43
N ILE A 48 -12.75 -1.05 -5.88
CA ILE A 48 -12.56 0.19 -6.66
C ILE A 48 -11.08 0.51 -6.87
N LEU A 49 -10.21 0.07 -5.97
CA LEU A 49 -8.75 0.12 -6.09
C LEU A 49 -8.19 -1.28 -5.84
N TRP A 50 -7.67 -1.91 -6.88
CA TRP A 50 -6.97 -3.19 -6.76
C TRP A 50 -5.48 -2.95 -6.54
N ALA A 51 -5.15 -2.48 -5.36
CA ALA A 51 -3.81 -2.28 -4.83
C ALA A 51 -3.87 -2.23 -3.30
N ASP A 52 -2.72 -2.34 -2.65
CA ASP A 52 -2.62 -2.38 -1.20
C ASP A 52 -2.81 -1.00 -0.56
N TYR A 53 -4.06 -0.57 -0.46
CA TYR A 53 -4.45 0.61 0.32
C TYR A 53 -5.15 0.17 1.61
N ASN A 54 -4.39 -0.51 2.46
CA ASN A 54 -4.93 -1.08 3.69
C ASN A 54 -5.34 0.00 4.69
N ASN A 55 -6.36 -0.33 5.49
CA ASN A 55 -6.94 0.54 6.52
C ASN A 55 -7.23 1.95 5.96
N PRO A 56 -8.10 2.06 4.95
CA PRO A 56 -8.36 3.33 4.28
C PRO A 56 -9.03 4.30 5.24
N CYS A 57 -8.37 5.43 5.48
CA CYS A 57 -8.97 6.61 6.09
C CYS A 57 -9.45 7.52 4.96
N VAL A 58 -10.76 7.74 4.90
CA VAL A 58 -11.39 8.60 3.90
C VAL A 58 -12.05 9.78 4.56
N PHE A 59 -11.72 10.99 4.10
CA PHE A 59 -12.30 12.23 4.59
C PHE A 59 -12.65 13.17 3.43
N LYS A 60 -13.54 14.13 3.68
CA LYS A 60 -14.00 15.09 2.67
C LYS A 60 -13.52 16.49 3.02
N ALA A 61 -13.03 17.22 2.01
CA ALA A 61 -12.70 18.63 2.11
C ALA A 61 -13.29 19.37 0.90
N GLY A 62 -14.25 20.23 1.15
CA GLY A 62 -15.03 20.87 0.08
C GLY A 62 -15.80 19.82 -0.74
N ASP A 63 -15.55 19.78 -2.04
CA ASP A 63 -16.14 18.82 -3.00
C ASP A 63 -15.22 17.63 -3.31
N THR A 64 -14.09 17.52 -2.64
CA THR A 64 -13.07 16.50 -2.90
C THR A 64 -12.99 15.52 -1.73
N PHE A 65 -12.94 14.24 -2.06
CA PHE A 65 -12.68 13.15 -1.11
C PHE A 65 -11.19 12.82 -1.17
N TYR A 66 -10.60 12.59 -0.01
CA TYR A 66 -9.21 12.18 0.14
C TYR A 66 -9.14 10.84 0.81
N LEU A 67 -8.21 10.00 0.34
CA LEU A 67 -7.93 8.70 0.93
C LEU A 67 -6.45 8.62 1.27
N THR A 68 -6.17 8.23 2.50
CA THR A 68 -4.84 7.80 2.93
C THR A 68 -4.90 6.39 3.49
N SER A 69 -3.76 5.72 3.57
CA SER A 69 -3.70 4.33 4.02
C SER A 69 -2.40 4.03 4.76
N ALA A 70 -2.42 3.04 5.62
CA ALA A 70 -1.23 2.57 6.32
C ALA A 70 -0.11 2.16 5.37
N SER A 71 1.11 2.23 5.87
CA SER A 71 2.32 1.72 5.22
C SER A 71 3.20 1.05 6.29
N HIS A 72 2.95 -0.25 6.54
CA HIS A 72 3.53 -0.95 7.68
C HIS A 72 5.03 -1.17 7.55
N HIS A 73 5.54 -1.32 6.32
CA HIS A 73 6.93 -1.70 6.07
C HIS A 73 7.76 -0.58 5.42
N PHE A 74 7.12 0.46 4.87
CA PHE A 74 7.80 1.45 4.03
C PHE A 74 7.53 2.88 4.49
N MET A 75 8.46 3.79 4.14
CA MET A 75 8.31 5.22 4.41
C MET A 75 7.51 5.89 3.29
N GLY A 76 6.44 6.55 3.65
CA GLY A 76 5.58 7.27 2.74
C GLY A 76 4.13 6.87 2.87
N MET A 77 3.33 7.74 3.47
CA MET A 77 1.89 7.57 3.59
C MET A 77 1.21 8.29 2.43
N PRO A 78 0.64 7.56 1.46
CA PRO A 78 0.08 8.16 0.25
C PRO A 78 -1.17 8.99 0.56
N LEU A 79 -1.42 9.98 -0.28
CA LEU A 79 -2.67 10.70 -0.32
C LEU A 79 -3.24 10.62 -1.73
N LEU A 80 -4.45 10.10 -1.84
CA LEU A 80 -5.24 10.09 -3.07
C LEU A 80 -6.38 11.10 -2.98
N ALA A 81 -6.84 11.60 -4.11
CA ALA A 81 -8.00 12.47 -4.24
C ALA A 81 -9.00 11.92 -5.26
N SER A 82 -10.28 12.11 -4.99
CA SER A 82 -11.39 11.75 -5.86
C SER A 82 -12.54 12.74 -5.72
N LYS A 83 -13.32 12.93 -6.78
CA LYS A 83 -14.59 13.68 -6.73
C LYS A 83 -15.82 12.78 -6.87
N ASP A 84 -15.64 11.49 -7.09
CA ASP A 84 -16.74 10.52 -7.28
C ASP A 84 -16.61 9.24 -6.45
N LEU A 85 -15.54 9.12 -5.61
CA LEU A 85 -15.21 7.97 -4.78
C LEU A 85 -14.82 6.69 -5.55
N VAL A 86 -14.85 6.70 -6.87
CA VAL A 86 -14.51 5.57 -7.73
C VAL A 86 -13.20 5.81 -8.47
N ASN A 87 -13.03 7.02 -9.00
CA ASN A 87 -11.84 7.43 -9.76
C ASN A 87 -10.89 8.22 -8.86
N TRP A 88 -9.70 7.70 -8.65
CA TRP A 88 -8.70 8.23 -7.72
C TRP A 88 -7.43 8.67 -8.45
N THR A 89 -6.84 9.76 -8.00
CA THR A 89 -5.55 10.26 -8.47
C THR A 89 -4.61 10.47 -7.30
N HIS A 90 -3.29 10.41 -7.54
CA HIS A 90 -2.31 10.78 -6.53
C HIS A 90 -2.38 12.29 -6.24
N ALA A 91 -2.59 12.65 -4.98
CA ALA A 91 -2.61 14.04 -4.50
C ALA A 91 -1.34 14.42 -3.69
N GLY A 92 -0.48 13.45 -3.42
CA GLY A 92 0.74 13.66 -2.67
C GLY A 92 1.01 12.57 -1.64
N ARG A 93 1.64 12.96 -0.54
CA ARG A 93 1.91 12.11 0.61
C ARG A 93 1.88 12.93 1.90
N ILE A 94 1.54 12.29 3.01
CA ILE A 94 1.49 12.99 4.30
C ILE A 94 2.89 13.08 4.90
N TYR A 95 3.67 12.01 4.85
CA TYR A 95 5.08 12.01 5.25
C TYR A 95 5.89 11.07 4.35
N SER A 96 7.21 11.25 4.33
CA SER A 96 8.14 10.39 3.58
C SER A 96 9.26 9.81 4.46
N ARG A 97 9.32 10.20 5.74
CA ARG A 97 10.33 9.75 6.70
C ARG A 97 9.79 9.79 8.12
N LEU A 98 10.36 8.99 9.00
CA LEU A 98 9.96 8.85 10.40
C LEU A 98 11.10 9.12 11.40
N GLY A 99 12.25 9.65 10.95
CA GLY A 99 13.38 10.00 11.81
C GLY A 99 13.03 10.98 12.93
N GLY A 100 12.06 11.87 12.70
CA GLY A 100 11.51 12.76 13.73
C GLY A 100 10.71 12.04 14.83
N VAL A 101 10.24 10.80 14.56
CA VAL A 101 9.55 9.96 15.56
C VAL A 101 10.57 9.19 16.40
N HIS A 102 11.57 8.57 15.75
CA HIS A 102 12.62 7.83 16.42
C HIS A 102 13.89 7.73 15.57
N ALA A 103 15.06 7.90 16.21
CA ALA A 103 16.36 7.90 15.53
C ALA A 103 16.70 6.58 14.81
N ASP A 104 16.09 5.46 15.21
CA ASP A 104 16.29 4.16 14.55
C ASP A 104 15.82 4.14 13.08
N PHE A 105 14.95 5.07 12.66
CA PHE A 105 14.52 5.20 11.26
C PHE A 105 15.59 5.84 10.37
N THR A 106 16.44 6.71 10.94
CA THR A 106 17.49 7.42 10.21
C THR A 106 18.78 6.59 10.20
N PHE A 107 19.47 6.56 9.05
CA PHE A 107 20.75 5.85 8.93
C PHE A 107 21.79 6.35 9.96
N PRO A 108 22.55 5.47 10.62
CA PRO A 108 22.61 4.00 10.53
C PRO A 108 21.67 3.25 11.49
N GLY A 109 20.48 3.73 11.67
CA GLY A 109 19.51 3.21 12.61
C GLY A 109 19.14 1.73 12.40
N LYS A 110 18.38 1.18 13.36
CA LYS A 110 18.08 -0.26 13.42
C LYS A 110 16.72 -0.64 12.80
N ALA A 111 15.89 0.34 12.44
CA ALA A 111 14.60 0.07 11.82
C ALA A 111 14.80 -0.48 10.41
N CYS A 112 14.15 -1.59 10.12
CA CYS A 112 14.19 -2.30 8.86
C CYS A 112 12.77 -2.85 8.62
N SER A 113 12.24 -2.73 7.41
CA SER A 113 10.84 -3.07 7.13
C SER A 113 9.89 -2.51 8.19
N ALA A 114 10.02 -1.24 8.51
CA ALA A 114 9.29 -0.57 9.57
C ALA A 114 8.71 0.76 9.07
N GLY A 115 7.42 0.89 9.14
CA GLY A 115 6.67 2.08 8.78
C GLY A 115 5.65 2.44 9.85
N SER A 116 4.45 2.79 9.46
CA SER A 116 3.38 3.15 10.37
C SER A 116 2.15 2.27 10.19
N GLN A 117 1.44 2.08 11.28
CA GLN A 117 0.13 1.44 11.29
C GLN A 117 -0.96 2.40 10.79
N ASP A 118 -2.17 2.03 11.08
CA ASP A 118 -3.38 2.76 10.72
C ASP A 118 -3.38 4.15 11.31
N GLY A 119 -3.84 5.12 10.55
CA GLY A 119 -3.95 6.50 11.02
C GLY A 119 -5.19 7.17 10.46
N GLU A 120 -5.83 7.99 11.29
CA GLU A 120 -7.01 8.75 10.91
C GLU A 120 -6.69 10.25 10.83
N VAL A 121 -7.29 10.89 9.83
CA VAL A 121 -7.22 12.34 9.62
C VAL A 121 -8.46 13.00 10.19
N GLY A 122 -8.26 13.92 11.12
CA GLY A 122 -9.33 14.79 11.61
C GLY A 122 -9.11 16.24 11.20
N PHE A 123 -10.19 17.03 11.16
CA PHE A 123 -10.14 18.46 10.85
C PHE A 123 -10.68 19.27 12.02
N PHE A 124 -9.90 20.24 12.48
CA PHE A 124 -10.31 21.10 13.57
C PHE A 124 -9.64 22.49 13.49
N ARG A 125 -10.44 23.56 13.69
CA ARG A 125 -9.98 24.97 13.69
C ARG A 125 -9.11 25.32 12.49
N GLY A 126 -9.53 24.91 11.28
CA GLY A 126 -8.85 25.25 10.03
C GLY A 126 -7.56 24.44 9.76
N LYS A 127 -7.33 23.36 10.49
CA LYS A 127 -6.18 22.47 10.29
C LYS A 127 -6.59 21.01 10.22
N TYR A 128 -5.85 20.26 9.42
CA TYR A 128 -5.90 18.80 9.37
C TYR A 128 -4.83 18.23 10.30
N TYR A 129 -5.17 17.14 10.96
CA TYR A 129 -4.33 16.40 11.90
C TYR A 129 -4.36 14.94 11.53
N LEU A 130 -3.25 14.36 11.11
CA LEU A 130 -3.09 12.91 11.05
C LEU A 130 -2.53 12.46 12.38
N PHE A 131 -3.24 11.59 13.07
CA PHE A 131 -2.68 10.78 14.15
C PHE A 131 -2.37 9.40 13.63
N ASN A 132 -1.18 8.91 13.93
CA ASN A 132 -0.73 7.62 13.48
C ASN A 132 0.16 6.95 14.53
N TRP A 133 0.43 5.68 14.36
CA TRP A 133 1.25 4.91 15.30
C TRP A 133 2.35 4.18 14.55
N SER A 134 3.60 4.42 14.90
CA SER A 134 4.70 3.56 14.44
C SER A 134 4.58 2.19 15.09
N THR A 135 4.68 1.16 14.27
CA THR A 135 4.51 -0.24 14.72
C THR A 135 5.41 -0.65 15.86
N LYS A 136 6.55 0.00 16.03
CA LYS A 136 7.57 -0.37 17.00
C LYS A 136 7.86 0.69 18.05
N TYR A 137 7.67 1.96 17.68
CA TYR A 137 8.20 3.04 18.49
C TYR A 137 7.11 3.81 19.22
N ARG A 138 6.39 4.70 18.56
CA ARG A 138 5.46 5.61 19.24
C ARG A 138 4.35 6.11 18.33
N GLY A 139 3.30 6.66 18.97
CA GLY A 139 2.34 7.53 18.30
C GLY A 139 3.00 8.83 17.84
N PHE A 140 2.52 9.35 16.73
CA PHE A 140 2.95 10.63 16.19
C PHE A 140 1.80 11.39 15.55
N VAL A 141 2.00 12.70 15.36
CA VAL A 141 1.04 13.58 14.72
C VAL A 141 1.72 14.38 13.59
N CYS A 142 1.03 14.50 12.45
CA CYS A 142 1.34 15.45 11.39
C CYS A 142 0.21 16.48 11.28
N LYS A 143 0.52 17.72 10.91
CA LYS A 143 -0.44 18.82 10.82
C LYS A 143 -0.30 19.54 9.47
N ALA A 144 -1.44 19.94 8.87
CA ALA A 144 -1.45 20.73 7.64
C ALA A 144 -2.59 21.75 7.63
N ALA A 145 -2.44 22.80 6.83
CA ALA A 145 -3.51 23.79 6.60
C ALA A 145 -4.46 23.37 5.46
N ALA A 146 -3.99 22.51 4.56
CA ALA A 146 -4.76 21.96 3.45
C ALA A 146 -4.56 20.43 3.37
N PRO A 147 -5.50 19.67 2.80
CA PRO A 147 -5.38 18.21 2.68
C PRO A 147 -4.12 17.76 1.95
N GLU A 148 -3.77 18.46 0.88
CA GLU A 148 -2.57 18.17 0.07
C GLU A 148 -1.27 18.61 0.75
N GLY A 149 -1.37 19.33 1.86
CA GLY A 149 -0.23 19.85 2.61
C GLY A 149 0.16 21.30 2.27
N PRO A 150 1.39 21.72 2.53
CA PRO A 150 2.44 20.88 3.09
C PRO A 150 2.11 20.38 4.49
N TRP A 151 2.36 19.11 4.75
CA TRP A 151 2.25 18.52 6.07
C TRP A 151 3.52 18.77 6.88
N SER A 152 3.37 18.94 8.19
CA SER A 152 4.53 19.01 9.08
C SER A 152 5.27 17.68 9.09
N GLU A 153 6.56 17.70 9.44
CA GLU A 153 7.28 16.48 9.79
C GLU A 153 6.54 15.74 10.92
N PRO A 154 6.59 14.39 10.93
CA PRO A 154 6.01 13.59 12.01
C PRO A 154 6.62 13.95 13.37
N MET A 155 5.78 14.36 14.30
CA MET A 155 6.16 14.69 15.66
C MET A 155 5.71 13.59 16.61
N SER A 156 6.63 13.04 17.40
CA SER A 156 6.31 12.03 18.41
C SER A 156 5.27 12.59 19.41
N LEU A 157 4.22 11.83 19.69
CA LEU A 157 3.30 12.14 20.77
C LEU A 157 4.02 11.99 22.11
N SER A 158 3.89 12.98 22.97
CA SER A 158 4.34 12.87 24.36
C SER A 158 3.47 11.83 25.09
N GLU A 159 4.09 10.77 25.60
CA GLU A 159 3.34 9.63 26.14
C GLU A 159 3.22 9.63 27.64
N LYS A 160 1.98 9.57 28.12
CA LYS A 160 1.66 8.98 29.44
C LYS A 160 1.09 7.56 29.31
N VAL A 161 1.02 7.04 28.10
CA VAL A 161 0.35 5.77 27.79
C VAL A 161 1.39 4.67 27.70
N VAL A 162 1.28 3.67 28.55
CA VAL A 162 2.15 2.49 28.57
C VAL A 162 1.41 1.33 27.90
N GLY A 163 2.00 0.76 26.83
CA GLY A 163 1.45 -0.41 26.15
C GLY A 163 1.59 -0.36 24.64
N HIS A 164 1.08 -1.40 23.98
CA HIS A 164 0.94 -1.44 22.52
C HIS A 164 -0.44 -0.90 22.15
N PHE A 165 -0.46 0.12 21.30
CA PHE A 165 -1.67 0.75 20.78
C PHE A 165 -1.65 0.73 19.26
N GLU A 166 -2.85 0.71 18.68
CA GLU A 166 -3.07 0.74 17.24
C GLU A 166 -4.35 1.53 16.93
N ASP A 167 -4.57 1.83 15.68
CA ASP A 167 -5.79 2.44 15.12
C ASP A 167 -6.18 3.76 15.81
N PRO A 168 -5.33 4.79 15.84
CA PRO A 168 -5.65 6.08 16.46
C PRO A 168 -6.72 6.82 15.66
N CYS A 169 -7.79 7.26 16.33
CA CYS A 169 -8.81 8.12 15.74
C CYS A 169 -8.96 9.40 16.57
N PRO A 170 -8.66 10.59 16.01
CA PRO A 170 -8.87 11.86 16.69
C PRO A 170 -10.34 12.28 16.62
N PHE A 171 -10.79 12.94 17.68
CA PHE A 171 -12.10 13.56 17.74
C PHE A 171 -12.02 14.87 18.52
N TRP A 172 -12.74 15.89 18.07
CA TRP A 172 -12.92 17.16 18.79
C TRP A 172 -14.41 17.37 19.08
N ASP A 173 -14.71 17.63 20.34
CA ASP A 173 -16.09 17.94 20.73
C ASP A 173 -16.38 19.44 20.60
N GLU A 174 -17.64 19.81 20.75
CA GLU A 174 -18.14 21.18 20.60
C GLU A 174 -17.53 22.15 21.63
N ASP A 175 -17.07 21.64 22.77
CA ASP A 175 -16.33 22.43 23.77
C ASP A 175 -14.90 22.76 23.38
N GLY A 176 -14.46 22.26 22.21
CA GLY A 176 -13.13 22.47 21.64
C GLY A 176 -12.04 21.60 22.22
N LYS A 177 -12.36 20.65 23.09
CA LYS A 177 -11.39 19.66 23.58
C LYS A 177 -11.14 18.59 22.56
N GLY A 178 -9.88 18.17 22.47
CA GLY A 178 -9.44 17.07 21.61
C GLY A 178 -9.33 15.77 22.39
N TYR A 179 -9.73 14.70 21.72
CA TYR A 179 -9.65 13.33 22.21
C TYR A 179 -8.98 12.44 21.19
N LEU A 180 -8.32 11.39 21.67
CA LEU A 180 -7.73 10.34 20.85
C LEU A 180 -8.30 9.00 21.30
N PHE A 181 -8.93 8.30 20.36
CA PHE A 181 -9.41 6.94 20.55
C PHE A 181 -8.33 5.98 20.08
N LEU A 182 -7.96 5.02 20.92
CA LEU A 182 -6.91 4.04 20.66
C LEU A 182 -7.39 2.63 20.98
N VAL A 183 -7.08 1.69 20.10
CA VAL A 183 -7.24 0.27 20.39
C VAL A 183 -6.01 -0.22 21.15
N GLY A 184 -6.20 -0.72 22.35
CA GLY A 184 -5.14 -1.22 23.20
C GLY A 184 -5.08 -2.75 23.26
N ASN A 185 -4.00 -3.28 23.83
CA ASN A 185 -3.89 -4.70 24.12
C ASN A 185 -4.15 -4.94 25.62
N PRO A 186 -5.08 -5.87 26.00
CA PRO A 186 -5.88 -6.77 25.16
C PRO A 186 -7.16 -6.09 24.62
N GLY A 187 -7.23 -5.86 23.30
CA GLY A 187 -8.41 -5.64 22.47
C GLY A 187 -9.57 -4.76 23.00
N ALA A 188 -9.28 -3.63 23.68
CA ALA A 188 -10.29 -2.67 24.12
C ALA A 188 -10.09 -1.30 23.46
N LEU A 189 -11.20 -0.62 23.13
CA LEU A 189 -11.16 0.78 22.72
C LEU A 189 -11.16 1.69 23.94
N ARG A 190 -10.21 2.61 23.97
CA ARG A 190 -10.09 3.63 25.02
C ARG A 190 -10.14 5.03 24.41
N ILE A 191 -10.73 5.96 25.17
CA ILE A 191 -10.68 7.39 24.91
C ILE A 191 -9.64 8.03 25.82
N TYR A 192 -8.79 8.88 25.23
CA TYR A 192 -7.79 9.69 25.91
C TYR A 192 -8.02 11.16 25.63
N ARG A 193 -7.72 12.02 26.57
CA ARG A 193 -7.76 13.47 26.37
C ARG A 193 -6.40 13.96 25.83
N LEU A 194 -6.47 14.82 24.83
CA LEU A 194 -5.31 15.55 24.31
C LEU A 194 -5.12 16.88 25.05
N ASN A 195 -3.89 17.40 25.04
CA ASN A 195 -3.59 18.78 25.44
C ASN A 195 -4.14 19.78 24.42
N ASP A 196 -4.06 21.09 24.72
CA ASP A 196 -4.60 22.16 23.88
C ASP A 196 -3.86 22.33 22.53
N SER A 197 -2.61 21.86 22.42
CA SER A 197 -1.83 21.83 21.16
C SER A 197 -2.04 20.55 20.35
N PHE A 198 -2.77 19.57 20.88
CA PHE A 198 -3.08 18.28 20.23
C PHE A 198 -1.82 17.50 19.79
N ASP A 199 -0.81 17.48 20.66
CA ASP A 199 0.45 16.77 20.45
C ASP A 199 0.88 15.94 21.67
N ALA A 200 0.03 15.85 22.70
CA ALA A 200 0.26 15.03 23.88
C ALA A 200 -1.03 14.48 24.47
N ILE A 201 -0.97 13.24 24.94
CA ILE A 201 -1.99 12.61 25.78
C ILE A 201 -1.79 13.07 27.23
N VAL A 202 -2.86 13.52 27.91
CA VAL A 202 -2.75 14.14 29.24
C VAL A 202 -3.40 13.34 30.37
N ASP A 203 -4.07 12.21 30.06
CA ASP A 203 -4.71 11.36 31.06
C ASP A 203 -4.35 9.87 30.89
N GLN A 204 -4.98 8.98 31.65
CA GLN A 204 -4.78 7.53 31.63
C GLN A 204 -5.79 6.80 30.72
N GLY A 205 -6.73 7.54 30.12
CA GLY A 205 -7.79 7.03 29.28
C GLY A 205 -8.85 6.22 30.00
N THR A 206 -10.01 6.13 29.36
CA THR A 206 -11.19 5.38 29.84
C THR A 206 -11.55 4.32 28.82
N ILE A 207 -11.83 3.09 29.25
CA ILE A 207 -12.36 2.03 28.38
C ILE A 207 -13.79 2.38 27.99
N LEU A 208 -14.09 2.32 26.70
CA LEU A 208 -15.43 2.51 26.15
C LEU A 208 -16.04 1.23 25.59
N ILE A 209 -15.23 0.40 24.93
CA ILE A 209 -15.64 -0.84 24.26
C ILE A 209 -14.64 -1.93 24.62
N ASP A 210 -15.13 -3.02 25.25
CA ASP A 210 -14.36 -4.23 25.59
C ASP A 210 -15.18 -5.52 25.44
N ASP A 211 -16.42 -5.41 24.98
CA ASP A 211 -17.33 -6.53 24.73
C ASP A 211 -17.02 -7.28 23.41
N ILE A 212 -16.32 -6.62 22.48
CA ILE A 212 -15.76 -7.19 21.25
C ILE A 212 -14.32 -6.67 21.07
N PRO A 213 -13.43 -7.37 20.33
CA PRO A 213 -12.11 -6.84 19.96
C PRO A 213 -12.24 -5.81 18.81
N PRO A 214 -12.30 -4.50 19.11
CA PRO A 214 -12.52 -3.47 18.09
C PRO A 214 -11.27 -3.24 17.26
N LYS A 215 -11.47 -2.80 16.00
CA LYS A 215 -10.42 -2.39 15.05
C LYS A 215 -10.89 -1.19 14.24
N GLY A 216 -9.95 -0.29 13.89
CA GLY A 216 -10.19 0.85 13.03
C GLY A 216 -11.38 1.71 13.46
N PRO A 217 -11.35 2.32 14.65
CA PRO A 217 -12.44 3.16 15.10
C PRO A 217 -12.54 4.41 14.22
N GLN A 218 -13.77 4.77 13.85
CA GLN A 218 -14.10 6.09 13.35
C GLN A 218 -15.13 6.73 14.30
N VAL A 219 -14.86 7.95 14.74
CA VAL A 219 -15.68 8.64 15.74
C VAL A 219 -16.21 9.95 15.17
N PHE A 220 -17.52 10.16 15.30
CA PHE A 220 -18.17 11.37 14.85
C PHE A 220 -19.43 11.67 15.66
N LYS A 221 -19.95 12.90 15.56
CA LYS A 221 -21.19 13.35 16.21
C LYS A 221 -22.22 13.74 15.15
N ARG A 222 -23.46 13.24 15.32
CA ARG A 222 -24.58 13.54 14.43
C ARG A 222 -25.90 13.52 15.22
N ASN A 223 -26.78 14.49 14.98
CA ASN A 223 -28.12 14.58 15.57
C ASN A 223 -28.14 14.40 17.13
N GLY A 224 -27.12 14.96 17.80
CA GLY A 224 -26.97 14.89 19.25
C GLY A 224 -26.50 13.55 19.81
N PHE A 225 -26.06 12.62 18.93
CA PHE A 225 -25.44 11.36 19.32
C PHE A 225 -23.96 11.32 18.93
N TYR A 226 -23.16 10.70 19.78
CA TYR A 226 -21.81 10.25 19.48
C TYR A 226 -21.88 8.86 18.89
N TYR A 227 -21.16 8.64 17.80
CA TYR A 227 -21.06 7.37 17.11
C TYR A 227 -19.61 6.89 17.10
N ILE A 228 -19.42 5.61 17.35
CA ILE A 228 -18.14 4.91 17.21
C ILE A 228 -18.39 3.75 16.25
N SER A 229 -17.84 3.84 15.05
CA SER A 229 -17.88 2.77 14.05
C SER A 229 -16.60 1.96 14.13
N VAL A 230 -16.68 0.64 14.32
CA VAL A 230 -15.54 -0.26 14.49
C VAL A 230 -15.75 -1.56 13.74
N ALA A 231 -14.67 -2.09 13.17
CA ALA A 231 -14.65 -3.46 12.70
C ALA A 231 -14.37 -4.43 13.84
N SER A 232 -14.91 -5.63 13.78
CA SER A 232 -14.59 -6.70 14.73
C SER A 232 -14.85 -8.08 14.11
N THR A 233 -14.10 -9.07 14.58
CA THR A 233 -14.43 -10.48 14.31
C THR A 233 -15.59 -11.00 15.16
N GLY A 234 -16.06 -10.22 16.17
CA GLY A 234 -17.10 -10.65 17.07
C GLY A 234 -16.80 -11.97 17.79
N LYS A 235 -17.81 -12.49 18.49
CA LYS A 235 -17.70 -13.79 19.18
C LYS A 235 -17.65 -14.98 18.21
N ASN A 236 -18.22 -14.83 17.01
CA ASN A 236 -18.32 -15.89 15.99
C ASN A 236 -17.16 -15.91 14.99
N LYS A 237 -16.16 -15.03 15.17
CA LYS A 237 -15.01 -14.85 14.28
C LYS A 237 -15.35 -14.34 12.87
N ASP A 238 -16.58 -13.95 12.59
CA ASP A 238 -16.99 -13.31 11.35
C ASP A 238 -16.63 -11.82 11.42
N LYS A 239 -15.91 -11.34 10.41
CA LYS A 239 -15.61 -9.92 10.32
C LYS A 239 -16.86 -9.14 9.95
N ALA A 240 -17.13 -8.09 10.74
CA ALA A 240 -18.29 -7.25 10.56
C ALA A 240 -18.00 -5.82 11.03
N GLN A 241 -18.80 -4.87 10.56
CA GLN A 241 -18.81 -3.50 11.05
C GLN A 241 -19.91 -3.34 12.10
N TYR A 242 -19.52 -2.83 13.24
CA TYR A 242 -20.40 -2.48 14.35
C TYR A 242 -20.42 -0.97 14.55
N VAL A 243 -21.55 -0.44 14.95
CA VAL A 243 -21.69 0.96 15.38
C VAL A 243 -22.21 1.01 16.79
N TYR A 244 -21.53 1.78 17.61
CA TYR A 244 -21.89 2.13 18.98
C TYR A 244 -22.41 3.55 18.98
N ARG A 245 -23.54 3.81 19.68
CA ARG A 245 -24.20 5.12 19.76
C ARG A 245 -24.53 5.50 21.19
N SER A 246 -24.28 6.75 21.56
CA SER A 246 -24.62 7.31 22.88
C SER A 246 -24.93 8.79 22.77
N LYS A 247 -25.69 9.32 23.72
CA LYS A 247 -25.86 10.77 23.94
C LYS A 247 -24.73 11.41 24.74
N SER A 248 -23.85 10.60 25.32
CA SER A 248 -22.69 11.03 26.09
C SER A 248 -21.41 10.47 25.46
N LEU A 249 -20.36 11.28 25.37
CA LEU A 249 -19.05 10.86 24.84
C LEU A 249 -18.47 9.66 25.61
N TYR A 250 -18.77 9.53 26.89
CA TYR A 250 -18.29 8.44 27.75
C TYR A 250 -19.30 7.30 27.92
N GLY A 251 -20.38 7.31 27.14
CA GLY A 251 -21.42 6.29 27.20
C GLY A 251 -22.47 6.52 28.30
N PRO A 252 -23.30 5.52 28.63
CA PRO A 252 -23.27 4.18 28.08
C PRO A 252 -23.64 4.15 26.59
N TYR A 253 -23.07 3.19 25.85
CA TYR A 253 -23.31 3.00 24.42
C TYR A 253 -24.26 1.83 24.18
N GLU A 254 -25.20 1.99 23.25
CA GLU A 254 -25.92 0.91 22.59
C GLU A 254 -25.21 0.54 21.27
N SER A 255 -25.28 -0.71 20.84
CA SER A 255 -24.55 -1.16 19.65
C SER A 255 -25.40 -1.94 18.67
N ARG A 256 -25.06 -1.85 17.38
CA ARG A 256 -25.65 -2.67 16.30
C ARG A 256 -24.54 -3.16 15.37
N LYS A 257 -24.65 -4.41 14.91
CA LYS A 257 -23.95 -4.91 13.73
C LYS A 257 -24.70 -4.37 12.53
N ILE A 258 -24.00 -3.71 11.59
CA ILE A 258 -24.65 -3.00 10.48
C ILE A 258 -24.14 -3.46 9.10
N PHE A 259 -23.05 -4.23 9.05
CA PHE A 259 -22.48 -4.70 7.80
C PHE A 259 -21.63 -5.93 8.04
N HIS A 260 -21.65 -6.87 7.09
CA HIS A 260 -20.81 -8.06 7.06
C HIS A 260 -20.58 -8.56 5.63
N ALA A 261 -19.67 -9.51 5.46
CA ALA A 261 -19.36 -10.05 4.13
C ALA A 261 -20.48 -10.93 3.54
N GLY A 262 -21.45 -11.38 4.35
CA GLY A 262 -22.46 -12.30 3.89
C GLY A 262 -21.87 -13.61 3.37
N LYS A 263 -22.26 -14.02 2.16
CA LYS A 263 -21.71 -15.17 1.43
C LYS A 263 -20.53 -14.82 0.51
N ALA A 264 -20.11 -13.55 0.49
CA ALA A 264 -19.01 -13.13 -0.36
C ALA A 264 -17.68 -13.70 0.16
N ASP A 265 -16.80 -14.09 -0.77
CA ASP A 265 -15.45 -14.58 -0.44
C ASP A 265 -14.48 -13.39 -0.16
N ILE A 266 -14.95 -12.45 0.67
CA ILE A 266 -14.16 -11.35 1.20
C ILE A 266 -14.44 -11.19 2.69
N ASN A 267 -13.44 -10.79 3.47
CA ASN A 267 -13.63 -10.42 4.87
C ASN A 267 -13.81 -8.90 4.94
N ALA A 268 -15.00 -8.42 4.59
CA ALA A 268 -15.30 -7.01 4.48
C ALA A 268 -15.49 -6.38 5.85
N ALA A 269 -14.65 -5.43 6.21
CA ALA A 269 -14.83 -4.52 7.35
C ALA A 269 -13.65 -3.55 7.45
N GLN A 270 -13.69 -2.68 8.42
CA GLN A 270 -12.66 -1.68 8.77
C GLN A 270 -12.48 -0.65 7.65
N GLY A 271 -13.11 0.48 7.82
CA GLY A 271 -13.09 1.56 6.83
C GLY A 271 -13.75 2.82 7.37
N SER A 272 -13.94 3.77 6.50
CA SER A 272 -14.46 5.09 6.81
C SER A 272 -15.85 5.31 6.21
N LEU A 273 -16.79 5.75 7.04
CA LEU A 273 -18.05 6.35 6.62
C LEU A 273 -17.79 7.81 6.22
N VAL A 274 -18.21 8.21 5.04
CA VAL A 274 -18.04 9.57 4.53
C VAL A 274 -19.35 10.11 3.96
N GLU A 275 -19.67 11.37 4.28
CA GLU A 275 -20.86 12.04 3.75
C GLU A 275 -20.66 12.35 2.25
N VAL A 276 -21.57 11.85 1.44
CA VAL A 276 -21.69 12.23 0.03
C VAL A 276 -22.50 13.52 -0.10
N SER A 277 -23.75 13.50 0.40
CA SER A 277 -24.66 14.65 0.38
C SER A 277 -25.85 14.40 1.31
N GLY A 278 -25.99 15.15 2.41
CA GLY A 278 -27.09 15.01 3.36
C GLY A 278 -27.14 13.64 4.02
N ASP A 279 -28.22 12.88 3.80
CA ASP A 279 -28.34 11.53 4.36
C ASP A 279 -27.74 10.43 3.49
N ARG A 280 -27.20 10.78 2.31
CA ARG A 280 -26.46 9.84 1.45
C ARG A 280 -25.00 9.84 1.84
N TRP A 281 -24.54 8.68 2.24
CA TRP A 281 -23.18 8.41 2.66
C TRP A 281 -22.56 7.30 1.82
N ALA A 282 -21.31 7.07 1.99
CA ALA A 282 -20.57 5.96 1.42
C ALA A 282 -19.67 5.35 2.51
N PHE A 283 -19.36 4.07 2.37
CA PHE A 283 -18.41 3.39 3.23
C PHE A 283 -17.29 2.81 2.36
N LEU A 284 -16.07 3.24 2.61
CA LEU A 284 -14.90 2.68 1.99
C LEU A 284 -14.15 1.82 2.99
N HIS A 285 -13.93 0.58 2.63
CA HIS A 285 -13.29 -0.40 3.51
C HIS A 285 -12.28 -1.25 2.73
N HIS A 286 -11.49 -2.03 3.45
CA HIS A 286 -10.64 -3.03 2.81
C HIS A 286 -11.16 -4.45 3.01
N ASP A 287 -10.65 -5.39 2.21
CA ASP A 287 -10.80 -6.81 2.45
C ASP A 287 -9.64 -7.36 3.31
N TYR A 288 -9.95 -8.39 4.10
CA TYR A 288 -8.95 -9.12 4.86
C TYR A 288 -8.43 -10.36 4.16
N ASN A 289 -8.62 -10.47 2.85
CA ASN A 289 -7.98 -11.52 2.07
C ASN A 289 -6.48 -11.27 2.03
N LEU A 290 -5.77 -12.06 2.82
CA LEU A 290 -4.35 -11.88 3.12
C LEU A 290 -3.49 -12.51 2.02
N PHE A 291 -3.68 -12.09 0.76
CA PHE A 291 -2.78 -12.48 -0.30
C PHE A 291 -1.56 -11.55 -0.33
N ALA A 292 -0.39 -12.13 -0.19
CA ALA A 292 0.87 -11.38 -0.21
C ALA A 292 1.09 -10.56 -1.49
N THR A 293 0.37 -10.88 -2.56
CA THR A 293 0.46 -10.17 -3.82
C THR A 293 -0.19 -8.80 -3.75
N TYR A 294 -1.45 -8.76 -3.33
CA TYR A 294 -2.30 -7.58 -3.46
C TYR A 294 -2.40 -6.76 -2.19
N GLY A 295 -2.09 -7.36 -1.04
CA GLY A 295 -2.44 -6.77 0.24
C GLY A 295 -3.95 -6.62 0.40
N ARG A 296 -4.36 -5.48 0.95
CA ARG A 296 -5.75 -5.15 1.25
C ARG A 296 -6.29 -4.14 0.24
N ARG A 297 -7.19 -4.59 -0.63
CA ARG A 297 -7.82 -3.80 -1.67
C ARG A 297 -8.94 -2.94 -1.10
N VAL A 298 -9.29 -1.85 -1.77
CA VAL A 298 -10.35 -0.93 -1.32
C VAL A 298 -11.67 -1.19 -2.04
N TYR A 299 -12.73 -1.24 -1.26
CA TYR A 299 -14.11 -1.46 -1.68
C TYR A 299 -14.96 -0.25 -1.34
N LEU A 300 -15.98 0.01 -2.13
CA LEU A 300 -16.94 1.09 -1.96
C LEU A 300 -18.35 0.51 -1.78
N GLU A 301 -19.00 0.89 -0.70
CA GLU A 301 -20.37 0.49 -0.41
C GLU A 301 -21.28 1.72 -0.29
N PRO A 302 -22.55 1.64 -0.72
CA PRO A 302 -23.54 2.65 -0.40
C PRO A 302 -23.77 2.66 1.11
N ALA A 303 -24.06 3.84 1.65
CA ALA A 303 -24.40 4.01 3.06
C ALA A 303 -25.39 5.15 3.25
N GLY A 304 -26.05 5.16 4.38
CA GLY A 304 -27.00 6.20 4.74
C GLY A 304 -27.51 6.06 6.17
N TRP A 305 -28.65 6.67 6.45
CA TRP A 305 -29.22 6.76 7.81
C TRP A 305 -30.67 6.33 7.82
N THR A 306 -31.05 5.60 8.86
CA THR A 306 -32.45 5.25 9.15
C THR A 306 -33.14 6.41 9.88
N ALA A 307 -34.47 6.38 9.93
CA ALA A 307 -35.27 7.40 10.63
C ALA A 307 -35.00 7.45 12.15
N ASP A 308 -34.56 6.35 12.75
CA ASP A 308 -34.16 6.26 14.17
C ASP A 308 -32.67 6.55 14.38
N HIS A 309 -32.03 7.19 13.39
CA HIS A 309 -30.65 7.70 13.45
C HIS A 309 -29.58 6.60 13.59
N TRP A 310 -29.78 5.43 13.00
CA TRP A 310 -28.70 4.45 12.81
C TRP A 310 -28.15 4.50 11.40
N PRO A 311 -26.83 4.35 11.22
CA PRO A 311 -26.29 4.19 9.89
C PRO A 311 -26.57 2.78 9.37
N TRP A 312 -26.68 2.66 8.05
CA TRP A 312 -26.68 1.41 7.32
C TRP A 312 -25.57 1.43 6.26
N ILE A 313 -25.03 0.27 5.90
CA ILE A 313 -23.95 0.10 4.91
C ILE A 313 -24.31 -1.08 4.01
N GLY A 314 -23.99 -0.99 2.70
CA GLY A 314 -24.24 -2.06 1.74
C GLY A 314 -25.71 -2.22 1.37
N VAL A 315 -26.10 -3.42 1.01
CA VAL A 315 -27.48 -3.80 0.68
C VAL A 315 -27.86 -5.04 1.48
N ASP A 316 -28.91 -4.96 2.26
CA ASP A 316 -29.49 -6.11 2.94
C ASP A 316 -30.15 -7.02 1.89
N SER A 317 -29.45 -8.05 1.45
CA SER A 317 -29.86 -8.94 0.36
C SER A 317 -30.62 -10.18 0.84
N ASP A 318 -30.52 -10.53 2.11
CA ASP A 318 -31.17 -11.72 2.69
C ASP A 318 -32.24 -11.39 3.74
N GLY A 319 -32.43 -10.09 4.09
CA GLY A 319 -33.51 -9.61 4.94
C GLY A 319 -33.23 -9.75 6.44
N ASP A 320 -31.98 -9.88 6.85
CA ASP A 320 -31.58 -10.00 8.25
C ASP A 320 -31.39 -8.63 8.95
N GLY A 321 -31.53 -7.54 8.21
CA GLY A 321 -31.34 -6.16 8.68
C GLY A 321 -29.90 -5.68 8.69
N ILE A 322 -28.97 -6.46 8.14
CA ILE A 322 -27.53 -6.17 8.04
C ILE A 322 -27.15 -6.13 6.57
N GLY A 323 -26.40 -5.10 6.15
CA GLY A 323 -26.03 -4.98 4.76
C GLY A 323 -24.82 -5.83 4.36
N GLU A 324 -24.78 -6.23 3.09
CA GLU A 324 -23.70 -6.95 2.44
C GLU A 324 -23.03 -6.10 1.35
N PRO A 325 -21.81 -6.51 0.92
CA PRO A 325 -21.07 -5.84 -0.14
C PRO A 325 -21.79 -5.87 -1.48
N VAL A 326 -21.67 -4.77 -2.25
CA VAL A 326 -22.16 -4.65 -3.63
C VAL A 326 -21.03 -4.67 -4.65
N GLY A 327 -21.34 -4.76 -5.94
CA GLY A 327 -20.39 -4.60 -7.03
C GLY A 327 -19.36 -5.73 -7.19
N LEU A 328 -19.55 -6.89 -6.54
CA LEU A 328 -18.60 -8.00 -6.59
C LEU A 328 -18.76 -8.85 -7.85
N THR A 329 -19.96 -9.36 -8.10
CA THR A 329 -20.30 -10.19 -9.28
C THR A 329 -20.89 -9.35 -10.39
N GLU A 330 -21.82 -8.47 -10.05
CA GLU A 330 -22.44 -7.54 -10.97
C GLU A 330 -22.02 -6.10 -10.68
N PRO A 331 -21.88 -5.23 -11.69
CA PRO A 331 -21.61 -3.81 -11.47
C PRO A 331 -22.70 -3.15 -10.64
N TYR A 332 -22.32 -2.18 -9.81
CA TYR A 332 -23.23 -1.38 -9.00
C TYR A 332 -23.19 0.10 -9.43
N ALA A 333 -24.29 0.83 -9.25
CA ALA A 333 -24.39 2.24 -9.60
C ALA A 333 -23.41 3.11 -8.81
N LYS A 334 -22.71 4.01 -9.49
CA LYS A 334 -21.82 4.98 -8.83
C LYS A 334 -22.61 5.91 -7.91
N PRO A 335 -22.00 6.43 -6.83
CA PRO A 335 -22.60 7.50 -6.05
C PRO A 335 -23.04 8.67 -6.95
N ALA A 336 -24.16 9.34 -6.62
CA ALA A 336 -24.66 10.49 -7.35
C ALA A 336 -23.78 11.73 -7.11
N LEU A 337 -22.60 11.70 -7.70
CA LEU A 337 -21.54 12.72 -7.67
C LEU A 337 -21.19 13.12 -9.11
N PRO A 338 -20.46 14.24 -9.32
CA PRO A 338 -20.05 14.65 -10.65
C PRO A 338 -19.24 13.58 -11.38
N VAL A 339 -19.53 13.36 -12.65
CA VAL A 339 -18.80 12.41 -13.50
C VAL A 339 -17.33 12.82 -13.60
N GLN A 340 -16.45 11.86 -13.39
CA GLN A 340 -15.00 12.04 -13.48
C GLN A 340 -14.44 11.24 -14.66
N PRO A 341 -13.27 11.63 -15.20
CA PRO A 341 -12.52 10.78 -16.11
C PRO A 341 -12.21 9.43 -15.48
N ILE A 342 -12.38 8.36 -16.27
CA ILE A 342 -12.05 7.00 -15.81
C ILE A 342 -10.58 6.92 -15.46
N ASN A 343 -10.27 6.53 -14.23
CA ASN A 343 -8.92 6.45 -13.73
C ASN A 343 -8.80 5.45 -12.55
N ALA A 344 -7.63 4.81 -12.46
CA ALA A 344 -7.06 4.36 -11.20
C ALA A 344 -5.78 5.17 -10.96
N ALA A 345 -5.39 5.39 -9.72
CA ALA A 345 -4.19 6.17 -9.41
C ALA A 345 -2.99 5.63 -10.22
N ASP A 346 -2.50 6.43 -11.19
CA ASP A 346 -1.51 5.97 -12.18
C ASP A 346 -0.16 5.67 -11.50
N PRO A 347 0.35 4.44 -11.56
CA PRO A 347 1.61 4.08 -10.96
C PRO A 347 2.84 4.39 -11.83
N ALA A 348 2.67 4.79 -13.09
CA ALA A 348 3.79 5.01 -13.99
C ALA A 348 4.52 6.32 -13.71
N ASP A 349 5.84 6.35 -13.96
CA ASP A 349 6.69 7.53 -13.80
C ASP A 349 7.76 7.59 -14.90
N GLU A 350 7.86 8.74 -15.56
CA GLU A 350 8.89 9.05 -16.54
C GLU A 350 10.09 9.77 -15.90
N PHE A 351 10.08 9.96 -14.58
CA PHE A 351 11.08 10.71 -13.82
C PHE A 351 11.40 12.09 -14.39
N ALA A 352 10.42 12.70 -15.07
CA ALA A 352 10.57 14.03 -15.68
C ALA A 352 10.38 15.18 -14.67
N ALA A 353 9.76 14.91 -13.53
CA ALA A 353 9.56 15.89 -12.47
C ALA A 353 10.82 16.06 -11.61
N THR A 354 10.93 17.20 -10.90
CA THR A 354 12.02 17.46 -9.95
C THR A 354 11.77 16.88 -8.56
N ALA A 355 10.60 16.31 -8.32
CA ALA A 355 10.21 15.65 -7.07
C ALA A 355 9.48 14.35 -7.36
N LEU A 356 9.63 13.36 -6.48
CA LEU A 356 8.94 12.07 -6.57
C LEU A 356 7.43 12.24 -6.38
N GLY A 357 6.66 11.59 -7.22
CA GLY A 357 5.21 11.50 -7.10
C GLY A 357 4.74 10.76 -5.83
N GLY A 358 3.46 10.94 -5.47
CA GLY A 358 2.85 10.35 -4.27
C GLY A 358 2.76 8.82 -4.28
N GLN A 359 2.93 8.18 -5.44
CA GLN A 359 2.94 6.72 -5.60
C GLN A 359 4.14 6.04 -4.94
N TRP A 360 5.26 6.75 -4.77
CA TRP A 360 6.51 6.19 -4.30
C TRP A 360 6.63 6.14 -2.77
N ALA A 361 7.28 5.11 -2.28
CA ALA A 361 7.65 4.92 -0.88
C ALA A 361 9.09 4.42 -0.79
N TRP A 362 9.78 4.72 0.32
CA TRP A 362 11.15 4.28 0.57
C TRP A 362 11.18 3.07 1.49
N ASN A 363 12.15 2.20 1.29
CA ASN A 363 12.38 1.07 2.19
C ASN A 363 12.84 1.49 3.60
N HIS A 364 13.52 2.65 3.68
CA HIS A 364 13.98 3.31 4.90
C HIS A 364 13.76 4.81 4.78
N ASP A 365 14.05 5.58 5.83
CA ASP A 365 14.18 7.03 5.66
C ASP A 365 15.19 7.31 4.54
N PRO A 366 14.85 8.10 3.52
CA PRO A 366 15.73 8.31 2.38
C PRO A 366 16.99 9.07 2.78
N ASP A 367 18.12 8.66 2.23
CA ASP A 367 19.36 9.44 2.24
C ASP A 367 19.40 10.33 0.99
N ASP A 368 19.08 11.60 1.16
CA ASP A 368 18.93 12.55 0.05
C ASP A 368 20.25 12.82 -0.70
N SER A 369 21.39 12.46 -0.13
CA SER A 369 22.69 12.56 -0.83
C SER A 369 22.93 11.42 -1.83
N HIS A 370 22.09 10.37 -1.81
CA HIS A 370 22.27 9.16 -2.59
C HIS A 370 21.15 8.89 -3.62
N TRP A 371 20.34 9.91 -3.92
CA TRP A 371 19.38 9.84 -5.03
C TRP A 371 19.16 11.23 -5.65
N SER A 372 18.70 11.28 -6.91
CA SER A 372 18.42 12.54 -7.58
C SER A 372 17.52 12.33 -8.81
N LEU A 373 16.59 13.28 -9.02
CA LEU A 373 15.84 13.46 -10.27
C LEU A 373 16.41 14.56 -11.15
N THR A 374 17.41 15.31 -10.67
CA THR A 374 17.97 16.46 -11.38
C THR A 374 19.38 16.25 -11.86
N ALA A 375 20.14 15.30 -11.31
CA ALA A 375 21.51 14.98 -11.74
C ALA A 375 21.57 14.47 -13.19
N ARG A 376 20.51 13.81 -13.67
CA ARG A 376 20.27 13.46 -15.07
C ARG A 376 18.78 13.64 -15.36
N PRO A 377 18.36 14.77 -15.95
CA PRO A 377 16.95 15.03 -16.22
C PRO A 377 16.27 13.89 -16.99
N GLY A 378 15.04 13.53 -16.60
CA GLY A 378 14.30 12.41 -17.15
C GLY A 378 14.74 11.04 -16.64
N HIS A 379 15.54 11.00 -15.57
CA HIS A 379 15.99 9.73 -14.96
C HIS A 379 15.96 9.84 -13.44
N LEU A 380 15.64 8.73 -12.80
CA LEU A 380 15.94 8.55 -11.39
C LEU A 380 17.37 8.03 -11.25
N ARG A 381 18.26 8.82 -10.68
CA ARG A 381 19.60 8.38 -10.27
C ARG A 381 19.55 7.85 -8.85
N LEU A 382 20.03 6.62 -8.64
CA LEU A 382 20.33 6.05 -7.35
C LEU A 382 21.84 5.84 -7.23
N THR A 383 22.44 6.39 -6.16
CA THR A 383 23.87 6.23 -5.85
C THR A 383 24.04 5.08 -4.86
N ALA A 384 24.94 4.18 -5.18
CA ALA A 384 25.15 2.99 -4.36
C ALA A 384 25.79 3.35 -3.01
N ARG A 385 25.24 2.81 -1.97
CA ARG A 385 25.74 2.84 -0.62
C ARG A 385 25.91 1.43 -0.09
N HIS A 386 26.87 1.22 0.81
CA HIS A 386 26.99 -0.07 1.49
C HIS A 386 25.76 -0.33 2.36
N LEU A 387 25.40 -1.60 2.47
CA LEU A 387 24.23 -2.03 3.24
C LEU A 387 24.32 -1.63 4.71
N ASN A 388 23.18 -1.34 5.34
CA ASN A 388 23.13 -1.14 6.78
C ASN A 388 23.30 -2.47 7.53
N THR A 389 24.53 -2.77 7.88
CA THR A 389 24.87 -4.00 8.64
C THR A 389 24.55 -3.90 10.13
N GLN A 390 24.15 -2.74 10.66
CA GLN A 390 23.77 -2.55 12.06
C GLN A 390 22.27 -2.73 12.30
N GLY A 391 21.45 -2.62 11.26
CA GLY A 391 20.01 -2.82 11.30
C GLY A 391 19.62 -4.29 11.48
N GLY A 392 18.43 -4.61 11.89
CA GLY A 392 18.05 -6.01 11.93
C GLY A 392 16.90 -6.41 12.82
N VAL A 393 15.93 -5.54 13.04
CA VAL A 393 14.68 -5.96 13.69
C VAL A 393 13.56 -5.60 12.73
N SER A 394 12.87 -6.61 12.19
CA SER A 394 11.64 -6.42 11.44
C SER A 394 10.60 -5.71 12.30
N GLN A 395 9.67 -5.05 11.65
CA GLN A 395 8.61 -4.22 12.23
C GLN A 395 8.04 -4.73 13.56
N PHE A 396 7.80 -6.02 13.70
CA PHE A 396 7.18 -6.60 14.90
C PHE A 396 8.17 -7.25 15.87
N GLY A 397 9.48 -7.07 15.69
CA GLY A 397 10.49 -7.71 16.55
C GLY A 397 10.49 -9.24 16.51
N ARG A 398 9.70 -9.83 15.61
CA ARG A 398 9.48 -11.28 15.53
C ARG A 398 10.50 -11.98 14.65
N THR A 399 11.08 -11.26 13.70
CA THR A 399 12.08 -11.81 12.79
C THR A 399 13.43 -11.18 13.08
N LYS A 400 14.32 -11.95 13.70
CA LYS A 400 15.71 -11.56 13.87
C LYS A 400 16.42 -11.83 12.56
N VAL A 401 16.79 -10.79 11.83
CA VAL A 401 17.56 -10.92 10.60
C VAL A 401 19.02 -11.15 10.99
N THR A 402 19.56 -12.30 10.64
CA THR A 402 20.90 -12.73 11.04
C THR A 402 21.93 -12.62 9.93
N HIS A 403 21.51 -12.68 8.67
CA HIS A 403 22.36 -12.57 7.49
C HIS A 403 22.13 -11.22 6.82
N ARG A 404 23.16 -10.40 6.70
CA ARG A 404 23.04 -9.00 6.29
C ARG A 404 23.84 -8.66 5.03
N GLU A 405 24.77 -9.52 4.67
CA GLU A 405 25.57 -9.36 3.46
C GLU A 405 24.69 -9.64 2.24
N ASP A 406 24.78 -8.79 1.24
CA ASP A 406 24.05 -8.90 -0.04
C ASP A 406 22.51 -8.94 0.11
N HIS A 407 21.96 -8.33 1.16
CA HIS A 407 20.55 -8.47 1.56
C HIS A 407 19.75 -7.20 1.25
N LEU A 408 18.85 -7.27 0.25
CA LEU A 408 18.09 -6.12 -0.26
C LEU A 408 17.28 -5.38 0.82
N LEU A 409 16.77 -6.05 1.86
CA LEU A 409 16.03 -5.37 2.93
C LEU A 409 16.85 -4.30 3.67
N PHE A 410 18.18 -4.38 3.63
CA PHE A 410 19.07 -3.39 4.23
C PHE A 410 19.60 -2.35 3.24
N ALA A 411 19.17 -2.41 2.00
CA ALA A 411 19.56 -1.44 0.99
C ALA A 411 18.79 -0.13 1.20
N TYR A 412 19.52 0.95 1.48
CA TYR A 412 18.94 2.30 1.53
C TYR A 412 18.55 2.76 0.14
N ASN A 413 17.57 3.68 0.10
CA ASN A 413 17.06 4.23 -1.14
C ASN A 413 16.58 3.16 -2.14
N THR A 414 16.07 2.03 -1.64
CA THR A 414 15.20 1.17 -2.44
C THR A 414 13.86 1.85 -2.54
N LEU A 415 13.50 2.26 -3.77
CA LEU A 415 12.28 3.00 -4.06
C LEU A 415 11.22 2.08 -4.60
N VAL A 416 10.08 2.01 -3.92
CA VAL A 416 9.01 1.05 -4.24
C VAL A 416 7.66 1.73 -4.37
N GLN A 417 6.73 1.04 -5.00
CA GLN A 417 5.33 1.42 -5.05
C GLN A 417 4.42 0.18 -5.00
N ARG A 418 3.11 0.41 -4.90
CA ARG A 418 2.11 -0.64 -4.84
C ARG A 418 2.02 -1.40 -6.16
N LEU A 419 1.76 -2.69 -6.06
CA LEU A 419 1.41 -3.53 -7.20
C LEU A 419 -0.09 -3.38 -7.49
N TYR A 420 -0.43 -3.00 -8.71
CA TYR A 420 -1.81 -2.78 -9.16
C TYR A 420 -2.33 -3.94 -9.97
N GLY A 421 -3.62 -4.28 -9.75
CA GLY A 421 -4.38 -5.23 -10.55
C GLY A 421 -4.11 -6.70 -10.23
N ALA A 422 -4.97 -7.57 -10.71
CA ALA A 422 -4.78 -9.02 -10.64
C ALA A 422 -3.70 -9.47 -11.64
N GLU A 423 -3.56 -8.74 -12.73
CA GLU A 423 -2.52 -8.93 -13.74
C GLU A 423 -1.84 -7.60 -14.04
N SER A 424 -0.51 -7.58 -14.06
CA SER A 424 0.26 -6.40 -14.40
C SER A 424 1.64 -6.72 -14.97
N ALA A 425 2.18 -5.78 -15.75
CA ALA A 425 3.55 -5.80 -16.22
C ALA A 425 4.26 -4.54 -15.78
N ILE A 426 5.41 -4.72 -15.16
CA ILE A 426 6.29 -3.65 -14.71
C ILE A 426 7.55 -3.68 -15.57
N VAL A 427 7.90 -2.53 -16.14
CA VAL A 427 9.10 -2.39 -16.99
C VAL A 427 9.86 -1.15 -16.59
N THR A 428 11.18 -1.26 -16.52
CA THR A 428 12.12 -0.14 -16.39
C THR A 428 13.32 -0.33 -17.30
N LYS A 429 13.95 0.76 -17.72
CA LYS A 429 15.25 0.74 -18.39
C LYS A 429 16.32 1.21 -17.43
N LEU A 430 17.35 0.39 -17.27
CA LEU A 430 18.45 0.60 -16.35
C LEU A 430 19.73 0.91 -17.12
N ASP A 431 20.37 2.04 -16.81
CA ASP A 431 21.71 2.41 -17.26
C ASP A 431 22.73 2.05 -16.16
N THR A 432 23.72 1.27 -16.54
CA THR A 432 24.76 0.69 -15.66
C THR A 432 26.16 1.21 -15.94
N ALA A 433 26.31 2.24 -16.79
CA ALA A 433 27.63 2.75 -17.22
C ALA A 433 28.53 3.15 -16.04
N SER A 434 27.92 3.75 -15.02
CA SER A 434 28.61 4.28 -13.83
C SER A 434 28.63 3.33 -12.63
N MET A 435 28.24 2.07 -12.79
CA MET A 435 28.36 1.09 -11.71
C MET A 435 29.82 0.81 -11.36
N ILE A 436 30.10 0.63 -10.08
CA ILE A 436 31.43 0.30 -9.54
C ILE A 436 31.48 -1.16 -9.07
N GLU A 437 32.69 -1.62 -8.72
CA GLU A 437 32.91 -2.97 -8.18
C GLU A 437 32.06 -3.23 -6.94
N GLY A 438 31.45 -4.42 -6.84
CA GLY A 438 30.57 -4.81 -5.75
C GLY A 438 29.15 -4.26 -5.83
N GLN A 439 28.81 -3.44 -6.81
CA GLN A 439 27.49 -2.81 -6.92
C GLN A 439 26.45 -3.76 -7.52
N ARG A 440 25.23 -3.67 -6.98
CA ARG A 440 23.99 -4.29 -7.47
C ARG A 440 23.00 -3.20 -7.82
N ALA A 441 22.27 -3.36 -8.92
CA ALA A 441 21.17 -2.47 -9.31
C ALA A 441 20.11 -3.23 -10.10
N GLY A 442 18.83 -2.89 -9.93
CA GLY A 442 17.79 -3.60 -10.66
C GLY A 442 16.37 -3.26 -10.27
N LEU A 443 15.48 -4.16 -10.68
CA LEU A 443 14.05 -4.15 -10.44
C LEU A 443 13.70 -5.24 -9.40
N CYS A 444 12.86 -4.93 -8.42
CA CYS A 444 12.54 -5.86 -7.34
C CYS A 444 11.04 -5.95 -7.04
N THR A 445 10.68 -7.06 -6.40
CA THR A 445 9.45 -7.18 -5.59
C THR A 445 9.87 -7.37 -4.14
N MET A 446 9.18 -6.73 -3.21
CA MET A 446 9.64 -6.67 -1.84
C MET A 446 8.50 -6.50 -0.85
N ILE A 447 8.63 -7.20 0.27
CA ILE A 447 7.94 -7.02 1.54
C ILE A 447 8.90 -7.52 2.63
N ASP A 448 8.60 -8.54 3.44
CA ASP A 448 9.59 -9.24 4.27
C ASP A 448 10.46 -10.21 3.45
N ASP A 449 9.87 -10.78 2.40
CA ASP A 449 10.57 -11.54 1.38
C ASP A 449 10.74 -10.68 0.13
N TYR A 450 11.78 -10.93 -0.62
CA TYR A 450 12.05 -10.21 -1.86
C TYR A 450 12.53 -11.12 -2.99
N THR A 451 12.32 -10.65 -4.20
CA THR A 451 13.01 -11.13 -5.39
C THR A 451 13.48 -9.94 -6.19
N TRP A 452 14.58 -10.10 -6.92
CA TRP A 452 15.03 -9.06 -7.83
C TRP A 452 15.70 -9.64 -9.07
N ILE A 453 15.62 -8.89 -10.15
CA ILE A 453 16.40 -9.06 -11.38
C ILE A 453 17.20 -7.78 -11.63
N GLY A 454 18.45 -7.92 -12.00
CA GLY A 454 19.30 -6.74 -12.23
C GLY A 454 20.71 -7.10 -12.62
N VAL A 455 21.63 -6.15 -12.42
CA VAL A 455 23.03 -6.25 -12.77
C VAL A 455 23.89 -6.27 -11.50
N VAL A 456 24.83 -7.18 -11.49
CA VAL A 456 25.91 -7.28 -10.50
C VAL A 456 27.23 -6.98 -11.21
N LYS A 457 28.07 -6.10 -10.65
CA LYS A 457 29.43 -5.85 -11.15
C LYS A 457 30.43 -6.46 -10.18
N GLU A 458 31.13 -7.49 -10.64
CA GLU A 458 32.13 -8.24 -9.87
C GLU A 458 33.30 -8.68 -10.77
N GLY A 459 34.53 -8.47 -10.28
CA GLY A 459 35.74 -8.77 -11.04
C GLY A 459 35.87 -7.96 -12.34
N GLY A 460 35.40 -6.72 -12.33
CA GLY A 460 35.36 -5.84 -13.49
C GLY A 460 34.26 -6.16 -14.51
N VAL A 461 33.47 -7.21 -14.32
CA VAL A 461 32.47 -7.71 -15.26
C VAL A 461 31.07 -7.45 -14.76
N LYS A 462 30.20 -6.93 -15.64
CA LYS A 462 28.76 -6.79 -15.38
C LYS A 462 28.03 -8.07 -15.80
N ARG A 463 27.22 -8.65 -14.91
CA ARG A 463 26.41 -9.85 -15.19
C ARG A 463 24.97 -9.64 -14.78
N ILE A 464 24.04 -10.11 -15.62
CA ILE A 464 22.63 -10.13 -15.27
C ILE A 464 22.40 -11.27 -14.26
N ARG A 465 21.66 -10.99 -13.19
CA ARG A 465 21.38 -11.91 -12.10
C ARG A 465 19.93 -11.81 -11.66
N PHE A 466 19.43 -12.93 -11.17
CA PHE A 466 18.18 -13.01 -10.43
C PHE A 466 18.48 -13.58 -9.04
N ALA A 467 17.81 -13.06 -8.01
CA ALA A 467 17.92 -13.54 -6.64
C ALA A 467 16.59 -13.53 -5.91
N LYS A 468 16.47 -14.44 -4.96
CA LYS A 468 15.40 -14.50 -3.94
C LYS A 468 16.03 -14.37 -2.56
N GLY A 469 15.32 -13.74 -1.64
CA GLY A 469 15.74 -13.66 -0.25
C GLY A 469 14.55 -13.52 0.68
N THR A 470 14.76 -13.88 1.94
CA THR A 470 13.76 -13.72 3.00
C THR A 470 14.37 -12.99 4.18
N ALA A 471 13.54 -12.33 4.98
CA ALA A 471 14.00 -11.65 6.18
C ALA A 471 14.71 -12.59 7.17
N THR A 472 14.36 -13.88 7.20
CA THR A 472 14.91 -14.88 8.12
C THR A 472 16.16 -15.57 7.62
N SER A 473 16.16 -15.98 6.34
CA SER A 473 17.25 -16.77 5.75
C SER A 473 18.27 -15.96 4.97
N GLY A 474 18.02 -14.66 4.79
CA GLY A 474 18.87 -13.79 3.97
C GLY A 474 18.77 -14.06 2.48
N PRO A 475 19.76 -13.58 1.69
CA PRO A 475 19.80 -13.82 0.25
C PRO A 475 20.06 -15.29 -0.07
N GLY A 476 19.31 -15.80 -1.05
CA GLY A 476 19.58 -17.08 -1.67
C GLY A 476 20.66 -16.99 -2.75
N PRO A 477 21.04 -18.11 -3.36
CA PRO A 477 22.01 -18.12 -4.44
C PRO A 477 21.47 -17.37 -5.68
N PHE A 478 22.38 -16.76 -6.44
CA PHE A 478 22.03 -16.13 -7.70
C PHE A 478 21.69 -17.17 -8.78
N THR A 479 20.61 -16.92 -9.52
CA THR A 479 20.43 -17.55 -10.81
C THR A 479 21.27 -16.78 -11.83
N ALA A 480 22.13 -17.52 -12.54
CA ALA A 480 23.08 -16.95 -13.48
C ALA A 480 22.38 -16.56 -14.79
N GLY A 481 22.48 -15.30 -15.17
CA GLY A 481 22.22 -14.77 -16.50
C GLY A 481 23.51 -14.45 -17.24
N PRO A 482 23.41 -13.91 -18.47
CA PRO A 482 24.57 -13.61 -19.31
C PRO A 482 25.40 -12.44 -18.77
N GLU A 483 26.61 -12.30 -19.35
CA GLU A 483 27.41 -11.09 -19.21
C GLU A 483 26.75 -9.92 -19.95
N LEU A 484 26.65 -8.76 -19.30
CA LEU A 484 26.16 -7.54 -19.92
C LEU A 484 27.30 -6.75 -20.53
N LYS A 485 27.39 -6.77 -21.86
CA LYS A 485 28.46 -6.11 -22.63
C LYS A 485 28.13 -4.67 -23.01
N GLN A 486 26.90 -4.24 -22.80
CA GLN A 486 26.43 -2.88 -23.04
C GLN A 486 26.11 -2.16 -21.72
N ASP A 487 25.82 -0.86 -21.78
CA ASP A 487 25.60 -0.06 -20.59
C ASP A 487 24.14 0.00 -20.16
N ALA A 488 23.19 -0.32 -21.03
CA ALA A 488 21.77 -0.27 -20.71
C ALA A 488 21.08 -1.59 -21.01
N LEU A 489 20.04 -1.90 -20.22
CA LEU A 489 19.14 -3.02 -20.44
C LEU A 489 17.74 -2.67 -19.93
N TRP A 490 16.75 -3.43 -20.36
CA TRP A 490 15.39 -3.37 -19.86
C TRP A 490 15.13 -4.53 -18.92
N LEU A 491 14.47 -4.25 -17.80
CA LEU A 491 14.05 -5.22 -16.79
C LEU A 491 12.55 -5.26 -16.73
N LYS A 492 11.97 -6.45 -16.61
CA LYS A 492 10.55 -6.68 -16.62
C LYS A 492 10.12 -7.64 -15.51
N ILE A 493 8.99 -7.32 -14.87
CA ILE A 493 8.24 -8.23 -14.02
C ILE A 493 6.85 -8.39 -14.63
N GLU A 494 6.45 -9.61 -14.92
CA GLU A 494 5.07 -9.96 -15.23
C GLU A 494 4.44 -10.62 -14.02
N HIS A 495 3.33 -10.06 -13.58
CA HIS A 495 2.57 -10.54 -12.45
C HIS A 495 1.20 -11.02 -12.94
N ARG A 496 0.82 -12.24 -12.54
CA ARG A 496 -0.50 -12.82 -12.78
C ARG A 496 -0.98 -13.55 -11.55
N HIS A 497 -2.03 -13.06 -10.92
CA HIS A 497 -2.58 -13.60 -9.68
C HIS A 497 -1.51 -13.84 -8.59
N TYR A 498 -1.01 -15.06 -8.43
CA TYR A 498 -0.07 -15.44 -7.37
C TYR A 498 1.32 -15.78 -7.91
N LYS A 499 1.58 -15.47 -9.16
CA LYS A 499 2.88 -15.74 -9.81
C LYS A 499 3.46 -14.49 -10.43
N GLY A 500 4.75 -14.33 -10.25
CA GLY A 500 5.56 -13.32 -10.93
C GLY A 500 6.67 -13.98 -11.73
N THR A 501 6.89 -13.54 -12.96
CA THR A 501 8.06 -13.91 -13.76
C THR A 501 8.93 -12.68 -13.97
N MET A 502 10.24 -12.86 -13.94
CA MET A 502 11.21 -11.80 -14.16
C MET A 502 12.00 -12.07 -15.44
N ALA A 503 12.18 -11.05 -16.26
CA ALA A 503 12.85 -11.13 -17.54
C ALA A 503 13.71 -9.89 -17.78
N PHE A 504 14.70 -10.01 -18.66
CA PHE A 504 15.52 -8.91 -19.14
C PHE A 504 15.47 -8.81 -20.66
N SER A 505 15.81 -7.66 -21.20
CA SER A 505 15.97 -7.44 -22.64
C SER A 505 17.20 -6.56 -22.90
N LEU A 506 17.89 -6.81 -24.00
CA LEU A 506 19.03 -6.01 -24.45
C LEU A 506 18.64 -4.96 -25.50
N ASP A 507 17.45 -5.07 -26.09
CA ASP A 507 16.94 -4.19 -27.15
C ASP A 507 15.62 -3.48 -26.78
N GLY A 508 14.97 -3.89 -25.68
CA GLY A 508 13.68 -3.36 -25.23
C GLY A 508 12.46 -4.05 -25.85
N GLU A 509 12.67 -4.94 -26.81
CA GLU A 509 11.61 -5.65 -27.54
C GLU A 509 11.56 -7.13 -27.19
N HIS A 510 12.69 -7.81 -27.17
CA HIS A 510 12.80 -9.25 -26.94
C HIS A 510 13.23 -9.52 -25.49
N TYR A 511 12.32 -10.11 -24.71
CA TYR A 511 12.54 -10.39 -23.29
C TYR A 511 12.87 -11.86 -23.06
N GLU A 512 13.99 -12.11 -22.38
CA GLU A 512 14.44 -13.42 -21.94
C GLU A 512 14.10 -13.64 -20.48
N PRO A 513 13.34 -14.71 -20.10
CA PRO A 513 13.02 -15.00 -18.71
C PRO A 513 14.27 -15.46 -17.95
N LEU A 514 14.45 -14.98 -16.71
CA LEU A 514 15.58 -15.37 -15.87
C LEU A 514 15.16 -15.92 -14.50
N GLY A 515 13.96 -15.67 -14.05
CA GLY A 515 13.50 -16.16 -12.76
C GLY A 515 12.00 -15.99 -12.57
N ASP A 516 11.51 -16.62 -11.52
CA ASP A 516 10.12 -16.60 -11.14
C ASP A 516 9.93 -16.45 -9.63
N ARG A 517 8.72 -16.13 -9.22
CA ARG A 517 8.28 -16.08 -7.83
C ARG A 517 6.85 -16.58 -7.72
N ASP A 518 6.62 -17.47 -6.77
CA ASP A 518 5.28 -17.71 -6.24
C ASP A 518 5.03 -16.76 -5.07
N TYR A 519 3.89 -16.09 -5.07
CA TYR A 519 3.49 -15.23 -3.97
C TYR A 519 2.76 -16.06 -2.93
N PRO A 520 3.16 -16.01 -1.64
CA PRO A 520 2.49 -16.78 -0.60
C PRO A 520 1.04 -16.32 -0.41
N TYR A 521 0.19 -17.22 0.03
CA TYR A 521 -1.23 -16.96 0.31
C TYR A 521 -1.42 -15.92 1.43
N ARG A 522 -0.48 -15.81 2.37
CA ARG A 522 -0.54 -14.87 3.48
C ARG A 522 0.49 -13.77 3.30
N THR A 523 0.07 -12.53 3.54
CA THR A 523 0.99 -11.41 3.64
C THR A 523 1.85 -11.55 4.89
N ALA A 524 3.07 -11.05 4.83
CA ALA A 524 3.76 -10.64 6.02
C ALA A 524 3.04 -9.39 6.57
N TRP A 525 2.31 -9.56 7.67
CA TRP A 525 1.78 -8.46 8.47
C TRP A 525 0.89 -7.44 7.72
N TYR A 526 -0.14 -7.96 7.07
CA TYR A 526 -1.23 -7.13 6.56
C TYR A 526 -0.86 -6.19 5.40
N GLU A 527 0.28 -6.32 4.77
CA GLU A 527 0.67 -5.50 3.63
C GLU A 527 0.95 -6.37 2.39
N GLY A 528 0.66 -5.84 1.19
CA GLY A 528 0.93 -6.47 -0.09
C GLY A 528 2.35 -6.22 -0.58
N THR A 529 2.80 -7.07 -1.49
CA THR A 529 4.08 -6.92 -2.17
C THR A 529 4.17 -5.56 -2.87
N LYS A 530 5.28 -4.88 -2.71
CA LYS A 530 5.66 -3.69 -3.49
C LYS A 530 6.57 -4.09 -4.65
N VAL A 531 6.58 -3.25 -5.67
CA VAL A 531 7.48 -3.34 -6.81
C VAL A 531 8.33 -2.08 -6.88
N GLY A 532 9.59 -2.18 -7.28
CA GLY A 532 10.42 -0.99 -7.28
C GLY A 532 11.84 -1.20 -7.81
N VAL A 533 12.65 -0.17 -7.66
CA VAL A 533 14.02 -0.11 -8.14
C VAL A 533 15.00 0.10 -7.00
N PHE A 534 16.21 -0.40 -7.16
CA PHE A 534 17.22 -0.35 -6.11
C PHE A 534 18.63 -0.24 -6.66
N THR A 535 19.55 0.27 -5.85
CA THR A 535 20.99 0.04 -5.97
C THR A 535 21.63 -0.02 -4.59
N PHE A 536 22.64 -0.85 -4.44
CA PHE A 536 23.49 -0.90 -3.25
C PHE A 536 24.87 -1.49 -3.57
N ASN A 537 25.83 -1.33 -2.68
CA ASN A 537 27.11 -2.00 -2.76
C ASN A 537 27.22 -3.09 -1.68
N ALA A 538 27.48 -4.33 -2.06
CA ALA A 538 27.66 -5.44 -1.13
C ALA A 538 29.06 -5.48 -0.53
N THR A 539 30.04 -4.79 -1.10
CA THR A 539 31.42 -4.75 -0.62
C THR A 539 31.62 -3.62 0.38
N ALA A 540 32.04 -3.97 1.59
CA ALA A 540 32.30 -2.99 2.65
C ALA A 540 33.35 -1.94 2.23
N GLY A 541 33.08 -0.68 2.57
CA GLY A 541 33.96 0.45 2.27
C GLY A 541 33.92 0.96 0.82
N LEU A 542 33.12 0.35 -0.05
CA LEU A 542 32.88 0.85 -1.40
C LEU A 542 31.53 1.57 -1.47
N GLU A 543 31.58 2.87 -1.64
CA GLU A 543 30.43 3.76 -1.83
C GLU A 543 30.61 4.60 -3.09
N GLY A 544 29.52 5.18 -3.57
CA GLY A 544 29.50 5.89 -4.86
C GLY A 544 29.15 4.93 -5.98
N GLY A 545 29.44 5.29 -7.23
CA GLY A 545 28.84 4.63 -8.36
C GLY A 545 27.33 4.80 -8.39
N HIS A 546 26.72 4.83 -9.55
CA HIS A 546 25.28 5.03 -9.63
C HIS A 546 24.67 4.17 -10.73
N ALA A 547 23.37 4.02 -10.61
CA ALA A 547 22.48 3.41 -11.59
C ALA A 547 21.38 4.43 -11.92
N ASP A 548 21.11 4.64 -13.20
CA ASP A 548 20.08 5.55 -13.67
C ASP A 548 18.91 4.75 -14.25
N PHE A 549 17.69 5.08 -13.81
CA PHE A 549 16.45 4.48 -14.30
C PHE A 549 15.73 5.51 -15.17
N ASP A 550 15.52 5.18 -16.45
CA ASP A 550 14.93 6.07 -17.46
C ASP A 550 13.43 6.31 -17.20
N PHE A 551 12.71 5.24 -16.87
CA PHE A 551 11.29 5.27 -16.56
C PHE A 551 10.92 4.09 -15.64
N PHE A 552 9.71 4.14 -15.09
CA PHE A 552 9.05 3.02 -14.42
C PHE A 552 7.62 2.93 -14.90
N HIS A 553 7.32 1.93 -15.71
CA HIS A 553 5.99 1.70 -16.24
C HIS A 553 5.35 0.51 -15.54
N GLN A 554 4.14 0.68 -15.04
CA GLN A 554 3.30 -0.41 -14.56
C GLN A 554 2.00 -0.40 -15.33
N GLN A 555 1.78 -1.44 -16.13
CA GLN A 555 0.53 -1.69 -16.84
C GLN A 555 -0.28 -2.72 -16.06
N HIS A 556 -1.59 -2.51 -15.91
CA HIS A 556 -2.49 -3.37 -15.13
C HIS A 556 -3.83 -3.56 -15.84
N ASP A 557 -4.64 -4.53 -15.38
CA ASP A 557 -5.93 -4.93 -15.95
C ASP A 557 -7.12 -4.03 -15.56
N GLY A 558 -6.91 -2.99 -14.77
CA GLY A 558 -7.94 -2.07 -14.31
C GLY A 558 -8.15 -0.83 -15.19
N PRO A 559 -9.00 0.09 -14.74
CA PRO A 559 -9.29 1.33 -15.45
C PRO A 559 -8.05 2.19 -15.62
N ARG A 560 -7.94 2.86 -16.76
CA ARG A 560 -6.82 3.75 -17.10
C ARG A 560 -7.33 4.99 -17.78
N THR A 561 -6.76 6.13 -17.47
CA THR A 561 -6.84 7.30 -18.32
C THR A 561 -6.15 6.99 -19.66
N ALA A 562 -6.83 7.26 -20.76
CA ALA A 562 -6.15 7.21 -22.06
C ALA A 562 -4.97 8.19 -22.01
N ARG A 563 -3.74 7.68 -22.06
CA ARG A 563 -2.57 8.55 -22.22
C ARG A 563 -2.74 9.25 -23.57
N LYS A 564 -2.67 10.59 -23.58
CA LYS A 564 -2.48 11.29 -24.85
C LYS A 564 -1.14 10.83 -25.42
N PRO A 565 -1.11 10.45 -26.72
CA PRO A 565 0.12 10.03 -27.37
C PRO A 565 1.19 11.10 -27.32
#